data_365ea9e3d9860ef40dbc74f88d83569c
#
_entry.id   365ea9e3d9860ef40dbc74f88d83569c
#
_cell.length_a   1.000
_cell.length_b   1.000
_cell.length_c   1.000
_cell.angle_alpha   90.00
_cell.angle_beta   90.00
_cell.angle_gamma   90.00
#
_symmetry.space_group_name_H-M   'P 1'
#
loop_
_entity.id
_entity.type
_entity.pdbx_description
1 polymer ?
#
loop_
_entity_poly.entity_id
_entity_poly.type
_entity_poly.pdbx_seq_one_letter_code
_entity_poly.pdbx_strand_id
1 'polypeptide(L)'
;IASNTKFFQSNYKYYGYEDEYNNFRKPTLHALASFVPVNPDGTAVSHTSMTQSSTHYVMDGYNAMMQKGKSFGNKKTQEITTTFEATFKLHKNFNVKADFSYTQGYLHNDYRSVNVQYSQYPGEVMTEPEGSFPNKYKEVVWDQNYYVADVYGTYNRTFAEKHNLTLIAGYNYEAKYYRDLTAANDGLLSEDL
;
A
#
# COMPACT_ATOMS: atom_id res chain seq x y z
N ILE A 1 -31.34 -17.08 7.13
CA ILE A 1 -29.90 -16.90 7.49
C ILE A 1 -29.10 -16.97 6.21
N ALA A 2 -28.20 -16.03 6.03
CA ALA A 2 -27.25 -16.00 4.92
C ALA A 2 -25.86 -15.71 5.47
N SER A 3 -24.82 -16.15 4.73
CA SER A 3 -23.45 -15.79 5.00
C SER A 3 -22.72 -15.53 3.68
N ASN A 4 -21.78 -14.60 3.70
CA ASN A 4 -20.95 -14.27 2.57
C ASN A 4 -19.52 -14.05 3.06
N THR A 5 -18.55 -14.65 2.38
CA THR A 5 -17.13 -14.45 2.67
C THR A 5 -16.44 -13.98 1.39
N LYS A 6 -15.66 -12.91 1.51
CA LYS A 6 -14.83 -12.36 0.45
C LYS A 6 -13.39 -12.45 0.90
N PHE A 7 -12.52 -12.84 0.00
CA PHE A 7 -11.07 -12.84 0.20
C PHE A 7 -10.40 -12.04 -0.90
N PHE A 8 -9.50 -11.17 -0.51
CA PHE A 8 -8.66 -10.40 -1.40
C PHE A 8 -7.20 -10.65 -1.04
N GLN A 9 -6.36 -10.85 -2.04
CA GLN A 9 -4.91 -10.89 -1.88
C GLN A 9 -4.24 -10.17 -3.04
N SER A 10 -3.25 -9.35 -2.73
CA SER A 10 -2.36 -8.73 -3.70
C SER A 10 -0.92 -8.96 -3.28
N ASN A 11 -0.10 -9.42 -4.22
CA ASN A 11 1.34 -9.48 -4.08
C ASN A 11 1.94 -8.58 -5.15
N TYR A 12 2.75 -7.65 -4.74
CA TYR A 12 3.32 -6.65 -5.61
C TYR A 12 4.81 -6.48 -5.32
N LYS A 13 5.64 -6.55 -6.35
CA LYS A 13 7.07 -6.24 -6.27
C LYS A 13 7.36 -4.97 -7.07
N TYR A 14 8.06 -4.06 -6.46
CA TYR A 14 8.48 -2.80 -7.09
C TYR A 14 10.00 -2.63 -6.96
N TYR A 15 10.55 -1.77 -7.82
CA TYR A 15 11.98 -1.53 -7.91
C TYR A 15 12.28 -0.04 -7.83
N GLY A 16 13.44 0.31 -7.29
CA GLY A 16 13.91 1.69 -7.19
C GLY A 16 13.55 2.32 -5.85
N TYR A 17 12.80 3.40 -5.86
CA TYR A 17 12.43 4.14 -4.65
C TYR A 17 11.42 3.39 -3.78
N GLU A 18 11.51 3.58 -2.46
CA GLU A 18 10.51 3.11 -1.51
C GLU A 18 9.12 3.69 -1.83
N ASP A 19 9.06 4.93 -2.27
CA ASP A 19 7.84 5.56 -2.74
C ASP A 19 7.55 5.17 -4.20
N GLU A 20 6.57 4.31 -4.37
CA GLU A 20 6.12 3.79 -5.67
C GLU A 20 5.74 4.91 -6.67
N TYR A 21 5.18 6.01 -6.18
CA TYR A 21 4.85 7.17 -7.01
C TYR A 21 6.09 7.78 -7.66
N ASN A 22 7.19 7.86 -6.93
CA ASN A 22 8.47 8.36 -7.45
C ASN A 22 9.11 7.42 -8.47
N ASN A 23 8.84 6.12 -8.43
CA ASN A 23 9.31 5.16 -9.43
C ASN A 23 8.73 5.41 -10.83
N PHE A 24 7.54 5.99 -10.90
CA PHE A 24 6.93 6.40 -12.17
C PHE A 24 7.26 7.86 -12.51
N ARG A 25 7.10 8.76 -11.53
CA ARG A 25 7.23 10.20 -11.73
C ARG A 25 8.64 10.61 -12.14
N LYS A 26 9.66 10.15 -11.43
CA LYS A 26 11.03 10.59 -11.67
C LYS A 26 11.58 10.17 -13.03
N PRO A 27 11.47 8.91 -13.48
CA PRO A 27 11.85 8.54 -14.84
C PRO A 27 11.09 9.31 -15.92
N THR A 28 9.82 9.62 -15.70
CA THR A 28 8.98 10.29 -16.71
C THR A 28 9.26 11.78 -16.81
N LEU A 29 9.43 12.46 -15.68
CA LEU A 29 9.54 13.93 -15.64
C LEU A 29 10.97 14.43 -15.64
N HIS A 30 11.93 13.64 -15.14
CA HIS A 30 13.29 14.08 -14.88
C HIS A 30 14.34 13.41 -15.79
N ALA A 31 13.99 12.31 -16.47
CA ALA A 31 14.87 11.70 -17.45
C ALA A 31 14.67 12.34 -18.84
N LEU A 32 15.61 13.15 -19.27
CA LEU A 32 15.60 13.76 -20.61
C LEU A 32 16.00 12.73 -21.67
N ALA A 33 15.32 12.71 -22.81
CA ALA A 33 15.62 11.80 -23.92
C ALA A 33 17.03 11.97 -24.50
N SER A 34 17.69 13.12 -24.25
CA SER A 34 19.06 13.40 -24.68
C SER A 34 20.13 12.84 -23.77
N PHE A 35 19.79 12.34 -22.58
CA PHE A 35 20.76 11.74 -21.68
C PHE A 35 21.10 10.31 -22.10
N VAL A 36 22.38 10.00 -22.04
CA VAL A 36 22.89 8.62 -22.16
C VAL A 36 22.91 8.01 -20.75
N PRO A 37 22.10 6.99 -20.45
CA PRO A 37 21.97 6.47 -19.10
C PRO A 37 23.14 5.60 -18.65
N VAL A 38 23.91 5.07 -19.61
CA VAL A 38 24.99 4.10 -19.38
C VAL A 38 26.21 4.45 -20.22
N ASN A 39 27.37 4.46 -19.60
CA ASN A 39 28.66 4.59 -20.27
C ASN A 39 28.96 3.34 -21.12
N PRO A 40 29.89 3.42 -22.10
CA PRO A 40 30.31 2.27 -22.89
C PRO A 40 30.85 1.08 -22.06
N ASP A 41 31.35 1.34 -20.85
CA ASP A 41 31.83 0.33 -19.91
C ASP A 41 30.71 -0.31 -19.04
N GLY A 42 29.45 0.11 -19.24
CA GLY A 42 28.29 -0.39 -18.51
C GLY A 42 28.00 0.33 -17.19
N THR A 43 28.80 1.34 -16.81
CA THR A 43 28.54 2.13 -15.60
C THR A 43 27.40 3.12 -15.80
N ALA A 44 26.59 3.33 -14.77
CA ALA A 44 25.52 4.33 -14.78
C ALA A 44 26.11 5.74 -14.89
N VAL A 45 25.56 6.57 -15.79
CA VAL A 45 26.01 7.95 -15.98
C VAL A 45 25.35 8.85 -14.95
N SER A 46 26.18 9.67 -14.28
CA SER A 46 25.71 10.77 -13.45
C SER A 46 26.23 12.10 -13.95
N HIS A 47 25.36 13.09 -14.04
CA HIS A 47 25.74 14.45 -14.43
C HIS A 47 25.88 15.34 -13.20
N THR A 48 26.80 15.00 -12.30
CA THR A 48 27.03 15.76 -11.05
C THR A 48 27.47 17.20 -11.26
N SER A 49 28.06 17.52 -12.41
CA SER A 49 28.40 18.91 -12.77
C SER A 49 27.18 19.82 -12.91
N MET A 50 26.01 19.27 -13.07
CA MET A 50 24.74 20.00 -13.16
C MET A 50 24.04 20.17 -11.80
N THR A 51 24.64 19.68 -10.72
CA THR A 51 24.01 19.57 -9.39
C THR A 51 24.01 20.86 -8.57
N GLN A 52 24.53 21.94 -9.05
CA GLN A 52 24.60 23.17 -8.23
C GLN A 52 23.33 23.98 -8.15
N SER A 53 22.28 23.66 -8.91
CA SER A 53 20.97 24.27 -8.71
C SER A 53 19.89 23.47 -9.42
N SER A 54 18.89 23.02 -8.74
CA SER A 54 17.63 22.44 -9.27
C SER A 54 17.71 21.20 -10.20
N THR A 55 18.86 20.82 -10.69
CA THR A 55 19.09 19.71 -11.64
C THR A 55 19.24 18.35 -10.97
N HIS A 56 19.25 18.28 -9.67
CA HIS A 56 19.23 17.04 -8.86
C HIS A 56 18.13 16.07 -9.29
N TYR A 57 17.06 16.61 -9.80
CA TYR A 57 15.89 15.86 -10.22
C TYR A 57 16.06 15.05 -11.51
N VAL A 58 16.91 15.50 -12.42
CA VAL A 58 17.11 14.85 -13.72
C VAL A 58 17.81 13.50 -13.58
N MET A 59 18.67 13.39 -12.57
CA MET A 59 19.49 12.21 -12.30
C MET A 59 18.70 11.09 -11.61
N ASP A 60 17.79 11.45 -10.74
CA ASP A 60 17.02 10.52 -9.92
C ASP A 60 16.24 9.50 -10.77
N GLY A 61 15.71 9.90 -11.92
CA GLY A 61 14.98 9.00 -12.80
C GLY A 61 15.87 7.89 -13.36
N TYR A 62 17.09 8.22 -13.77
CA TYR A 62 18.06 7.22 -14.24
C TYR A 62 18.52 6.32 -13.12
N ASN A 63 18.81 6.89 -11.96
CA ASN A 63 19.22 6.12 -10.79
C ASN A 63 18.16 5.08 -10.41
N ALA A 64 16.86 5.45 -10.43
CA ALA A 64 15.76 4.53 -10.18
C ALA A 64 15.71 3.39 -11.21
N MET A 65 15.93 3.69 -12.49
CA MET A 65 15.99 2.69 -13.56
C MET A 65 17.18 1.76 -13.43
N MET A 66 18.36 2.30 -13.11
CA MET A 66 19.59 1.53 -12.95
C MET A 66 19.60 0.67 -11.70
N GLN A 67 18.81 1.04 -10.68
CA GLN A 67 18.65 0.27 -9.46
C GLN A 67 17.64 -0.89 -9.58
N LYS A 68 17.06 -1.10 -10.76
CA LYS A 68 16.15 -2.21 -11.00
C LYS A 68 16.82 -3.53 -10.68
N GLY A 69 16.27 -4.25 -9.70
CA GLY A 69 16.80 -5.53 -9.22
C GLY A 69 17.78 -5.41 -8.04
N LYS A 70 18.34 -4.22 -7.76
CA LYS A 70 19.20 -3.97 -6.60
C LYS A 70 18.40 -3.37 -5.44
N SER A 71 17.70 -2.25 -5.68
CA SER A 71 16.76 -1.68 -4.72
C SER A 71 15.35 -2.11 -5.08
N PHE A 72 14.66 -2.76 -4.15
CA PHE A 72 13.33 -3.31 -4.40
C PHE A 72 12.51 -3.40 -3.12
N GLY A 73 11.21 -3.50 -3.28
CA GLY A 73 10.30 -3.82 -2.20
C GLY A 73 9.29 -4.87 -2.61
N ASN A 74 8.82 -5.63 -1.65
CA ASN A 74 7.74 -6.59 -1.81
C ASN A 74 6.59 -6.19 -0.89
N LYS A 75 5.40 -6.09 -1.45
CA LYS A 75 4.21 -5.71 -0.71
C LYS A 75 3.15 -6.79 -0.86
N LYS A 76 2.78 -7.37 0.25
CA LYS A 76 1.71 -8.35 0.36
C LYS A 76 0.56 -7.74 1.13
N THR A 77 -0.61 -7.68 0.52
CA THR A 77 -1.85 -7.26 1.17
C THR A 77 -2.84 -8.40 1.13
N GLN A 78 -3.48 -8.68 2.26
CA GLN A 78 -4.52 -9.68 2.39
C GLN A 78 -5.69 -9.08 3.16
N GLU A 79 -6.89 -9.38 2.72
CA GLU A 79 -8.12 -8.98 3.40
C GLU A 79 -9.14 -10.12 3.32
N ILE A 80 -9.75 -10.44 4.43
CA ILE A 80 -10.88 -11.35 4.50
C ILE A 80 -12.04 -10.61 5.16
N THR A 81 -13.19 -10.63 4.51
CA THR A 81 -14.43 -10.09 5.07
C THR A 81 -15.47 -11.19 5.10
N THR A 82 -16.04 -11.43 6.27
CA THR A 82 -17.16 -12.38 6.45
C THR A 82 -18.35 -11.64 7.01
N THR A 83 -19.50 -11.81 6.37
CA THR A 83 -20.77 -11.22 6.80
C THR A 83 -21.79 -12.32 7.06
N PHE A 84 -22.47 -12.22 8.19
CA PHE A 84 -23.61 -13.07 8.57
C PHE A 84 -24.85 -12.20 8.66
N GLU A 85 -25.92 -12.68 8.07
CA GLU A 85 -27.24 -12.04 8.09
C GLU A 85 -28.28 -13.01 8.61
N ALA A 86 -29.12 -12.55 9.51
CA ALA A 86 -30.26 -13.32 10.00
C ALA A 86 -31.51 -12.44 10.06
N THR A 87 -32.61 -12.98 9.57
CA THR A 87 -33.93 -12.35 9.68
C THR A 87 -34.89 -13.26 10.43
N PHE A 88 -35.47 -12.73 11.49
CA PHE A 88 -36.43 -13.42 12.34
C PHE A 88 -37.83 -12.78 12.19
N LYS A 89 -38.78 -13.53 11.70
CA LYS A 89 -40.19 -13.12 11.65
C LYS A 89 -40.86 -13.51 12.96
N LEU A 90 -40.88 -12.59 13.93
CA LEU A 90 -41.40 -12.84 15.26
C LEU A 90 -42.91 -12.74 15.32
N HIS A 91 -43.50 -11.93 14.43
CA HIS A 91 -44.94 -11.77 14.30
C HIS A 91 -45.29 -11.39 12.86
N LYS A 92 -46.55 -11.54 12.44
CA LYS A 92 -47.01 -11.14 11.08
C LYS A 92 -46.71 -9.68 10.72
N ASN A 93 -46.62 -8.81 11.74
CA ASN A 93 -46.37 -7.38 11.60
C ASN A 93 -44.98 -6.97 12.11
N PHE A 94 -44.15 -7.88 12.62
CA PHE A 94 -42.90 -7.54 13.26
C PHE A 94 -41.80 -8.53 12.86
N ASN A 95 -40.70 -7.99 12.34
CA ASN A 95 -39.50 -8.75 12.06
C ASN A 95 -38.27 -8.06 12.69
N VAL A 96 -37.26 -8.86 12.96
CA VAL A 96 -35.95 -8.41 13.42
C VAL A 96 -34.90 -8.90 12.43
N LYS A 97 -34.07 -8.00 11.96
CA LYS A 97 -32.89 -8.32 11.17
C LYS A 97 -31.63 -8.06 12.00
N ALA A 98 -30.68 -8.97 11.94
CA ALA A 98 -29.37 -8.84 12.53
C ALA A 98 -28.30 -9.13 11.47
N ASP A 99 -27.35 -8.23 11.35
CA ASP A 99 -26.21 -8.32 10.46
C ASP A 99 -24.93 -8.22 11.29
N PHE A 100 -23.98 -9.11 11.05
CA PHE A 100 -22.65 -9.07 11.65
C PHE A 100 -21.62 -9.21 10.57
N SER A 101 -20.67 -8.27 10.52
CA SER A 101 -19.55 -8.30 9.59
C SER A 101 -18.22 -8.21 10.34
N TYR A 102 -17.30 -9.05 9.93
CA TYR A 102 -15.94 -9.06 10.40
C TYR A 102 -14.98 -8.94 9.22
N THR A 103 -14.09 -7.96 9.28
CA THR A 103 -13.02 -7.77 8.30
C THR A 103 -11.68 -7.84 9.00
N GLN A 104 -10.82 -8.72 8.52
CA GLN A 104 -9.41 -8.78 8.90
C GLN A 104 -8.56 -8.35 7.72
N GLY A 105 -7.73 -7.33 7.94
CA GLY A 105 -6.74 -6.84 6.98
C GLY A 105 -5.33 -7.08 7.50
N TYR A 106 -4.43 -7.43 6.59
CA TYR A 106 -3.01 -7.65 6.85
C TYR A 106 -2.19 -7.05 5.70
N LEU A 107 -1.12 -6.34 6.06
CA LEU A 107 -0.12 -5.88 5.10
C LEU A 107 1.27 -6.19 5.63
N HIS A 108 2.10 -6.70 4.75
CA HIS A 108 3.54 -6.81 4.94
C HIS A 108 4.23 -6.15 3.74
N ASN A 109 5.08 -5.18 4.02
CA ASN A 109 5.88 -4.50 3.03
C ASN A 109 7.33 -4.46 3.50
N ASP A 110 8.20 -5.12 2.78
CA ASP A 110 9.64 -5.05 2.97
C ASP A 110 10.26 -4.24 1.83
N TYR A 111 11.27 -3.45 2.16
CA TYR A 111 12.00 -2.63 1.22
C TYR A 111 13.49 -2.71 1.49
N ARG A 112 14.25 -3.04 0.45
CA ARG A 112 15.70 -3.04 0.42
C ARG A 112 16.20 -1.95 -0.52
N SER A 113 17.05 -1.09 -0.02
CA SER A 113 17.74 -0.09 -0.83
C SER A 113 19.26 -0.31 -0.75
N VAL A 114 19.93 -0.08 -1.85
CA VAL A 114 21.37 -0.22 -2.02
C VAL A 114 21.92 1.07 -2.58
N ASN A 115 23.12 1.45 -2.15
CA ASN A 115 23.79 2.65 -2.66
C ASN A 115 23.95 2.60 -4.17
N VAL A 116 23.70 3.72 -4.83
CA VAL A 116 23.89 3.85 -6.27
C VAL A 116 25.35 4.10 -6.57
N GLN A 117 25.93 3.26 -7.42
CA GLN A 117 27.22 3.52 -8.05
C GLN A 117 27.00 4.16 -9.42
N TYR A 118 27.74 5.20 -9.69
CA TYR A 118 27.68 5.94 -10.93
C TYR A 118 29.07 6.36 -11.42
N SER A 119 29.13 6.82 -12.66
CA SER A 119 30.37 7.38 -13.22
C SER A 119 30.03 8.60 -14.05
N GLN A 120 30.85 9.65 -13.93
CA GLN A 120 30.79 10.80 -14.85
C GLN A 120 31.50 10.50 -16.17
N TYR A 121 32.57 9.74 -16.08
CA TYR A 121 33.39 9.35 -17.21
C TYR A 121 33.69 7.86 -17.17
N PRO A 122 33.86 7.20 -18.33
CA PRO A 122 34.21 5.79 -18.36
C PRO A 122 35.48 5.51 -17.51
N GLY A 123 35.39 4.48 -16.67
CA GLY A 123 36.48 4.04 -15.79
C GLY A 123 36.58 4.73 -14.42
N GLU A 124 35.74 5.72 -14.13
CA GLU A 124 35.67 6.36 -12.81
C GLU A 124 34.36 5.97 -12.12
N VAL A 125 34.43 5.11 -11.13
CA VAL A 125 33.24 4.71 -10.34
C VAL A 125 33.18 5.54 -9.07
N MET A 126 32.07 6.21 -8.86
CA MET A 126 31.75 6.96 -7.66
C MET A 126 30.48 6.37 -7.03
N THR A 127 30.38 6.51 -5.72
CA THR A 127 29.14 6.17 -5.00
C THR A 127 28.37 7.46 -4.73
N GLU A 128 27.08 7.46 -5.00
CA GLU A 128 26.25 8.64 -4.72
C GLU A 128 26.28 8.94 -3.21
N PRO A 129 26.52 10.22 -2.82
CA PRO A 129 26.43 10.59 -1.42
C PRO A 129 25.04 10.30 -0.87
N GLU A 130 24.97 10.03 0.41
CA GLU A 130 23.75 9.71 1.15
C GLU A 130 22.55 10.57 0.75
N GLY A 131 21.44 9.96 0.37
CA GLY A 131 20.21 10.68 0.10
C GLY A 131 19.15 9.91 -0.67
N SER A 132 19.43 9.49 -1.89
CA SER A 132 18.40 8.88 -2.74
C SER A 132 18.26 7.37 -2.52
N PHE A 133 19.38 6.67 -2.31
CA PHE A 133 19.40 5.21 -2.08
C PHE A 133 20.43 4.87 -0.98
N PRO A 134 20.10 5.08 0.29
CA PRO A 134 20.96 4.63 1.39
C PRO A 134 20.98 3.09 1.43
N ASN A 135 22.07 2.50 1.91
CA ASN A 135 22.11 1.06 2.16
C ASN A 135 21.24 0.71 3.38
N LYS A 136 19.97 0.38 3.12
CA LYS A 136 18.91 0.31 4.12
C LYS A 136 18.02 -0.89 3.89
N TYR A 137 17.53 -1.47 4.98
CA TYR A 137 16.39 -2.37 5.00
C TYR A 137 15.27 -1.79 5.86
N LYS A 138 14.05 -1.89 5.39
CA LYS A 138 12.85 -1.47 6.10
C LYS A 138 11.76 -2.51 5.97
N GLU A 139 11.09 -2.76 7.07
CA GLU A 139 9.94 -3.64 7.13
C GLU A 139 8.78 -2.91 7.77
N VAL A 140 7.61 -3.02 7.15
CA VAL A 140 6.35 -2.46 7.64
C VAL A 140 5.33 -3.58 7.67
N VAL A 141 4.77 -3.82 8.84
CA VAL A 141 3.69 -4.77 9.03
C VAL A 141 2.53 -4.06 9.69
N TRP A 142 1.34 -4.16 9.14
CA TRP A 142 0.15 -3.76 9.86
C TRP A 142 -0.93 -4.85 9.81
N ASP A 143 -1.69 -4.89 10.88
CA ASP A 143 -2.89 -5.71 11.01
C ASP A 143 -4.08 -4.85 11.45
N GLN A 144 -5.24 -5.20 10.95
CA GLN A 144 -6.50 -4.54 11.25
C GLN A 144 -7.57 -5.56 11.47
N ASN A 145 -8.37 -5.34 12.52
CA ASN A 145 -9.61 -6.07 12.75
C ASN A 145 -10.75 -5.05 12.84
N TYR A 146 -11.78 -5.24 12.03
CA TYR A 146 -12.94 -4.37 11.98
C TYR A 146 -14.21 -5.18 12.15
N TYR A 147 -15.04 -4.76 13.09
CA TYR A 147 -16.29 -5.42 13.46
C TYR A 147 -17.44 -4.44 13.25
N VAL A 148 -18.50 -4.91 12.63
CA VAL A 148 -19.77 -4.19 12.52
C VAL A 148 -20.88 -5.14 12.95
N ALA A 149 -21.77 -4.66 13.80
CA ALA A 149 -22.96 -5.39 14.19
C ALA A 149 -24.17 -4.46 14.14
N ASP A 150 -25.16 -4.85 13.36
CA ASP A 150 -26.42 -4.15 13.18
C ASP A 150 -27.58 -5.04 13.65
N VAL A 151 -28.46 -4.48 14.45
CA VAL A 151 -29.72 -5.13 14.80
C VAL A 151 -30.83 -4.11 14.66
N TYR A 152 -31.85 -4.43 13.88
CA TYR A 152 -33.02 -3.55 13.76
C TYR A 152 -34.31 -4.32 13.65
N GLY A 153 -35.34 -3.77 14.31
CA GLY A 153 -36.72 -4.25 14.27
C GLY A 153 -37.56 -3.40 13.34
N THR A 154 -38.37 -4.02 12.54
CA THR A 154 -39.37 -3.38 11.67
C THR A 154 -40.76 -3.82 12.04
N TYR A 155 -41.62 -2.88 12.37
CA TYR A 155 -43.05 -3.09 12.62
C TYR A 155 -43.88 -2.45 11.52
N ASN A 156 -44.73 -3.23 10.88
CA ASN A 156 -45.62 -2.78 9.82
C ASN A 156 -47.07 -3.10 10.18
N ARG A 157 -47.96 -2.12 10.14
CA ARG A 157 -49.38 -2.33 10.37
C ARG A 157 -50.25 -1.39 9.57
N THR A 158 -51.28 -1.93 8.98
CA THR A 158 -52.38 -1.16 8.36
C THR A 158 -53.54 -1.00 9.33
N PHE A 159 -53.98 0.23 9.55
CA PHE A 159 -55.13 0.58 10.39
C PHE A 159 -56.28 1.05 9.52
N ALA A 160 -57.50 0.61 9.88
CA ALA A 160 -58.73 1.00 9.18
C ALA A 160 -58.64 0.85 7.65
N GLU A 161 -57.85 -0.11 7.15
CA GLU A 161 -57.66 -0.42 5.73
C GLU A 161 -57.12 0.75 4.88
N LYS A 162 -56.78 1.87 5.51
CA LYS A 162 -56.34 3.11 4.84
C LYS A 162 -55.00 3.68 5.33
N HIS A 163 -54.64 3.42 6.57
CA HIS A 163 -53.45 4.02 7.19
C HIS A 163 -52.36 2.96 7.37
N ASN A 164 -51.24 3.12 6.66
CA ASN A 164 -50.08 2.26 6.77
C ASN A 164 -49.07 2.92 7.72
N LEU A 165 -48.72 2.21 8.79
CA LEU A 165 -47.65 2.61 9.71
C LEU A 165 -46.46 1.67 9.55
N THR A 166 -45.29 2.22 9.35
CA THR A 166 -43.99 1.50 9.40
C THR A 166 -43.15 2.17 10.47
N LEU A 167 -42.71 1.40 11.46
CA LEU A 167 -41.75 1.83 12.47
C LEU A 167 -40.49 0.99 12.34
N ILE A 168 -39.33 1.64 12.37
CA ILE A 168 -38.01 0.98 12.36
C ILE A 168 -37.24 1.53 13.54
N ALA A 169 -36.67 0.62 14.35
CA ALA A 169 -35.76 0.96 15.42
C ALA A 169 -34.57 -0.01 15.38
N GLY A 170 -33.37 0.48 15.60
CA GLY A 170 -32.19 -0.35 15.52
C GLY A 170 -31.02 0.18 16.33
N TYR A 171 -30.02 -0.65 16.42
CA TYR A 171 -28.75 -0.36 17.06
C TYR A 171 -27.62 -0.81 16.14
N ASN A 172 -26.63 0.07 16.00
CA ASN A 172 -25.38 -0.20 15.28
C ASN A 172 -24.23 -0.17 16.28
N TYR A 173 -23.30 -1.09 16.11
CA TYR A 173 -22.03 -1.14 16.83
C TYR A 173 -20.90 -1.33 15.84
N GLU A 174 -19.88 -0.46 15.93
CA GLU A 174 -18.65 -0.57 15.16
C GLU A 174 -17.43 -0.55 16.07
N ALA A 175 -16.45 -1.39 15.77
CA ALA A 175 -15.16 -1.38 16.45
C ALA A 175 -14.04 -1.68 15.45
N LYS A 176 -12.97 -0.87 15.53
CA LYS A 176 -11.77 -1.02 14.72
C LYS A 176 -10.55 -1.09 15.61
N TYR A 177 -9.77 -2.17 15.45
CA TYR A 177 -8.47 -2.34 16.07
C TYR A 177 -7.42 -2.31 14.96
N TYR A 178 -6.43 -1.46 15.13
CA TYR A 178 -5.36 -1.28 14.18
C TYR A 178 -4.03 -1.30 14.90
N ARG A 179 -3.07 -2.03 14.36
CA ARG A 179 -1.69 -2.07 14.83
C ARG A 179 -0.78 -1.96 13.63
N ASP A 180 0.23 -1.10 13.72
CA ASP A 180 1.34 -1.07 12.77
C ASP A 180 2.68 -1.18 13.50
N LEU A 181 3.63 -1.78 12.81
CA LEU A 181 5.01 -1.91 13.23
C LEU A 181 5.90 -1.58 12.04
N THR A 182 6.79 -0.64 12.24
CA THR A 182 7.84 -0.31 11.28
C THR A 182 9.19 -0.53 11.93
N ALA A 183 10.03 -1.34 11.29
CA ALA A 183 11.43 -1.52 11.65
C ALA A 183 12.30 -1.11 10.46
N ALA A 184 13.37 -0.38 10.71
CA ALA A 184 14.33 0.02 9.68
C ALA A 184 15.73 0.00 10.25
N ASN A 185 16.69 -0.36 9.41
CA ASN A 185 18.12 -0.31 9.72
C ASN A 185 18.88 0.25 8.52
N ASP A 186 19.71 1.26 8.77
CA ASP A 186 20.56 1.90 7.78
C ASP A 186 22.01 1.44 7.96
N GLY A 187 22.84 1.61 6.94
CA GLY A 187 24.27 1.27 7.00
C GLY A 187 24.55 -0.22 7.05
N LEU A 188 23.78 -1.02 6.30
CA LEU A 188 24.02 -2.45 6.20
C LEU A 188 25.36 -2.74 5.56
N LEU A 189 26.10 -3.71 6.10
CA LEU A 189 27.45 -4.09 5.63
C LEU A 189 27.42 -4.93 4.34
N SER A 190 26.29 -5.61 4.06
CA SER A 190 26.13 -6.41 2.84
C SER A 190 25.05 -5.82 1.95
N GLU A 191 25.28 -5.91 0.64
CA GLU A 191 24.29 -5.62 -0.40
C GLU A 191 23.38 -6.85 -0.67
N ASP A 192 23.82 -8.03 -0.24
CA ASP A 192 23.10 -9.30 -0.41
C ASP A 192 22.16 -9.55 0.78
N LEU A 193 20.85 -9.61 0.49
CA LEU A 193 19.80 -10.08 1.40
C LEU A 193 18.83 -10.97 0.64
#